data_cd4154fa60b4941744cbc52137310f07
#
_entry.id   cd4154fa60b4941744cbc52137310f07
#
_cell.length_a   1.000
_cell.length_b   1.000
_cell.length_c   1.000
_cell.angle_alpha   90.00
_cell.angle_beta   90.00
_cell.angle_gamma   90.00
#
_symmetry.space_group_name_H-M   'P 1'
#
loop_
_entity.id
_entity.type
_entity.pdbx_description
1 polymer ?
#
loop_
_entity_poly.entity_id
_entity_poly.type
_entity_poly.pdbx_seq_one_letter_code
_entity_poly.pdbx_strand_id
1 'polypeptide(L)'
;MPGLNTNGSDINKATTMTLTYIFHSGFVLETEKSILIFDYWLDLNGIVPPFLKKDKPVYVFSSHFHEDHFNSAIFEWRKQREGITYILSKDIYKHRRANKEDTDVWLAKGGTWSDDTISVWALGSTDSGVSWIVETEGMRIFHAGDLNNWYARFLPEAVPGETIYSEEFDEEIDPIAHEKQYLGELKDIRKITDSFDVVMFPIDGRIGNGY
;
A
#
# COMPACT_ATOMS: atom_id res chain seq x y z
N MET A 1 -58.15 -14.00 -3.19
CA MET A 1 -56.74 -14.31 -3.48
C MET A 1 -55.94 -13.02 -3.54
N PRO A 2 -55.08 -12.71 -2.58
CA PRO A 2 -54.18 -11.55 -2.69
C PRO A 2 -52.92 -11.95 -3.44
N GLY A 3 -52.57 -11.13 -4.42
CA GLY A 3 -51.39 -11.35 -5.30
C GLY A 3 -50.08 -11.29 -4.55
N LEU A 4 -49.18 -12.22 -4.88
CA LEU A 4 -47.77 -12.20 -4.54
C LEU A 4 -47.10 -11.05 -5.28
N ASN A 5 -46.73 -10.01 -4.55
CA ASN A 5 -45.79 -8.99 -5.01
C ASN A 5 -44.37 -9.55 -4.89
N THR A 6 -43.85 -10.07 -5.97
CA THR A 6 -42.41 -10.37 -6.09
C THR A 6 -41.70 -9.08 -6.47
N ASN A 7 -41.41 -8.26 -5.48
CA ASN A 7 -40.49 -7.15 -5.69
C ASN A 7 -39.06 -7.68 -5.71
N GLY A 8 -38.47 -7.64 -6.85
CA GLY A 8 -37.36 -6.80 -7.17
C GLY A 8 -36.02 -7.47 -6.79
N SER A 9 -35.45 -8.13 -7.76
CA SER A 9 -34.05 -8.44 -7.84
C SER A 9 -33.18 -7.26 -7.37
N ASP A 10 -32.61 -7.36 -6.18
CA ASP A 10 -31.36 -6.68 -5.89
C ASP A 10 -30.31 -7.27 -6.83
N ILE A 11 -30.22 -6.67 -8.02
CA ILE A 11 -29.10 -6.88 -8.92
C ILE A 11 -27.90 -6.37 -8.12
N ASN A 12 -27.06 -7.25 -7.64
CA ASN A 12 -25.73 -6.92 -7.12
C ASN A 12 -25.02 -6.11 -8.20
N LYS A 13 -25.08 -4.78 -8.07
CA LYS A 13 -24.34 -3.87 -8.95
C LYS A 13 -22.87 -4.17 -8.68
N ALA A 14 -22.20 -4.83 -9.63
CA ALA A 14 -20.79 -5.10 -9.50
C ALA A 14 -20.07 -3.77 -9.27
N THR A 15 -19.39 -3.64 -8.14
CA THR A 15 -18.56 -2.46 -7.85
C THR A 15 -17.47 -2.41 -8.89
N THR A 16 -17.42 -1.33 -9.67
CA THR A 16 -16.40 -1.16 -10.71
C THR A 16 -15.20 -0.42 -10.13
N MET A 17 -14.04 -1.01 -10.32
CA MET A 17 -12.76 -0.46 -9.88
C MET A 17 -11.80 -0.42 -11.05
N THR A 18 -10.97 0.63 -11.14
CA THR A 18 -9.91 0.76 -12.13
C THR A 18 -8.57 0.95 -11.42
N LEU A 19 -7.63 0.04 -11.65
CA LEU A 19 -6.25 0.16 -11.19
C LEU A 19 -5.40 0.67 -12.35
N THR A 20 -4.68 1.77 -12.11
CA THR A 20 -3.76 2.38 -13.08
C THR A 20 -2.35 2.42 -12.49
N TYR A 21 -1.39 1.83 -13.18
CA TYR A 21 0.02 1.89 -12.81
C TYR A 21 0.61 3.25 -13.17
N ILE A 22 1.35 3.86 -12.25
CA ILE A 22 2.05 5.13 -12.46
C ILE A 22 3.50 4.83 -12.83
N PHE A 23 4.29 4.42 -11.85
CA PHE A 23 5.70 4.09 -11.97
C PHE A 23 6.19 3.40 -10.68
N HIS A 24 7.13 2.42 -10.77
CA HIS A 24 7.69 1.67 -9.64
C HIS A 24 6.57 1.05 -8.76
N SER A 25 6.45 1.44 -7.50
CA SER A 25 5.37 0.99 -6.59
C SER A 25 4.15 1.92 -6.59
N GLY A 26 4.10 2.89 -7.52
CA GLY A 26 3.04 3.90 -7.61
C GLY A 26 1.83 3.43 -8.40
N PHE A 27 0.64 3.55 -7.79
CA PHE A 27 -0.65 3.19 -8.41
C PHE A 27 -1.72 4.23 -8.11
N VAL A 28 -2.66 4.38 -9.03
CA VAL A 28 -3.96 5.01 -8.79
C VAL A 28 -5.03 3.93 -8.86
N LEU A 29 -5.83 3.82 -7.81
CA LEU A 29 -7.01 2.99 -7.79
C LEU A 29 -8.24 3.90 -7.70
N GLU A 30 -9.07 3.87 -8.73
CA GLU A 30 -10.33 4.61 -8.77
C GLU A 30 -11.51 3.67 -8.54
N THR A 31 -12.36 4.03 -7.58
CA THR A 31 -13.63 3.38 -7.30
C THR A 31 -14.83 4.25 -7.73
N GLU A 32 -16.04 3.83 -7.45
CA GLU A 32 -17.22 4.67 -7.71
C GLU A 32 -17.19 5.95 -6.86
N LYS A 33 -16.71 5.87 -5.60
CA LYS A 33 -16.79 6.97 -4.61
C LYS A 33 -15.48 7.66 -4.30
N SER A 34 -14.32 7.06 -4.62
CA SER A 34 -13.03 7.58 -4.18
C SER A 34 -11.90 7.33 -5.17
N ILE A 35 -10.79 8.02 -4.95
CA ILE A 35 -9.52 7.83 -5.65
C ILE A 35 -8.45 7.60 -4.59
N LEU A 36 -7.75 6.47 -4.69
CA LEU A 36 -6.63 6.10 -3.83
C LEU A 36 -5.35 6.19 -4.65
N ILE A 37 -4.35 6.93 -4.17
CA ILE A 37 -3.03 7.07 -4.82
C ILE A 37 -1.99 6.52 -3.85
N PHE A 38 -1.24 5.52 -4.30
CA PHE A 38 -0.21 4.84 -3.51
C PHE A 38 1.18 5.16 -4.04
N ASP A 39 2.12 5.39 -3.14
CA ASP A 39 3.56 5.48 -3.34
C ASP A 39 3.97 6.28 -4.59
N TYR A 40 3.53 7.53 -4.65
CA TYR A 40 3.86 8.43 -5.75
C TYR A 40 5.33 8.85 -5.68
N TRP A 41 6.08 8.50 -6.70
CA TRP A 41 7.45 8.94 -6.93
C TRP A 41 7.58 9.78 -8.18
N LEU A 42 7.46 9.18 -9.36
CA LEU A 42 7.54 9.82 -10.67
C LEU A 42 6.26 9.55 -11.45
N ASP A 43 5.86 10.56 -12.25
CA ASP A 43 4.73 10.44 -13.18
C ASP A 43 5.15 10.95 -14.56
N LEU A 44 5.93 10.13 -15.26
CA LEU A 44 6.52 10.48 -16.56
C LEU A 44 5.47 10.64 -17.66
N ASN A 45 4.28 10.09 -17.48
CA ASN A 45 3.21 10.08 -18.47
C ASN A 45 2.01 10.97 -18.10
N GLY A 46 2.07 11.69 -16.97
CA GLY A 46 0.97 12.55 -16.52
C GLY A 46 -0.29 11.76 -16.16
N ILE A 47 -0.13 10.62 -15.49
CA ILE A 47 -1.22 9.72 -15.08
C ILE A 47 -2.10 10.37 -14.00
N VAL A 48 -1.48 10.98 -12.99
CA VAL A 48 -2.19 11.50 -11.80
C VAL A 48 -3.04 12.74 -12.07
N PRO A 49 -2.60 13.76 -12.85
CA PRO A 49 -3.34 15.00 -13.00
C PRO A 49 -4.80 14.87 -13.46
N PRO A 50 -5.18 13.95 -14.37
CA PRO A 50 -6.59 13.73 -14.72
C PRO A 50 -7.45 13.27 -13.53
N PHE A 51 -6.91 12.47 -12.62
CA PHE A 51 -7.62 12.00 -11.42
C PHE A 51 -7.86 13.12 -10.42
N LEU A 52 -6.89 14.03 -10.26
CA LEU A 52 -7.02 15.19 -9.40
C LEU A 52 -8.13 16.18 -9.84
N LYS A 53 -8.59 16.10 -11.09
CA LYS A 53 -9.69 16.94 -11.62
C LYS A 53 -11.08 16.34 -11.41
N LYS A 54 -11.17 15.09 -10.95
CA LYS A 54 -12.46 14.40 -10.74
C LYS A 54 -13.08 14.86 -9.42
N ASP A 55 -14.39 14.97 -9.39
CA ASP A 55 -15.16 15.34 -8.20
C ASP A 55 -15.40 14.12 -7.29
N LYS A 56 -14.31 13.62 -6.69
CA LYS A 56 -14.30 12.50 -5.74
C LYS A 56 -13.26 12.77 -4.65
N PRO A 57 -13.44 12.34 -3.41
CA PRO A 57 -12.39 12.34 -2.40
C PRO A 57 -11.12 11.64 -2.92
N VAL A 58 -9.96 12.21 -2.62
CA VAL A 58 -8.65 11.63 -2.96
C VAL A 58 -7.90 11.31 -1.68
N TYR A 59 -7.42 10.10 -1.57
CA TYR A 59 -6.58 9.61 -0.47
C TYR A 59 -5.20 9.28 -1.03
N VAL A 60 -4.17 9.85 -0.40
CA VAL A 60 -2.78 9.67 -0.83
C VAL A 60 -2.02 8.94 0.25
N PHE A 61 -1.42 7.82 -0.14
CA PHE A 61 -0.66 6.93 0.74
C PHE A 61 0.81 6.93 0.34
N SER A 62 1.72 6.94 1.32
CA SER A 62 3.11 6.57 1.09
C SER A 62 3.57 5.64 2.19
N SER A 63 4.10 4.48 1.77
CA SER A 63 4.45 3.37 2.65
C SER A 63 5.69 3.65 3.50
N HIS A 64 6.69 4.36 2.97
CA HIS A 64 7.93 4.68 3.66
C HIS A 64 8.67 5.88 3.03
N PHE A 65 9.84 6.21 3.61
CA PHE A 65 10.58 7.45 3.32
C PHE A 65 11.49 7.41 2.10
N HIS A 66 11.75 6.25 1.49
CA HIS A 66 12.59 6.14 0.32
C HIS A 66 12.01 6.94 -0.86
N GLU A 67 12.86 7.49 -1.71
CA GLU A 67 12.42 8.43 -2.75
C GLU A 67 11.55 7.78 -3.82
N ASP A 68 11.72 6.49 -4.06
CA ASP A 68 10.94 5.70 -5.01
C ASP A 68 9.53 5.33 -4.51
N HIS A 69 9.21 5.68 -3.24
CA HIS A 69 7.90 5.51 -2.61
C HIS A 69 7.29 6.82 -2.12
N PHE A 70 8.10 7.87 -1.98
CA PHE A 70 7.64 9.15 -1.48
C PHE A 70 8.27 10.33 -2.20
N ASN A 71 7.44 11.17 -2.80
CA ASN A 71 7.83 12.45 -3.38
C ASN A 71 7.01 13.59 -2.74
N SER A 72 7.67 14.55 -2.13
CA SER A 72 7.00 15.69 -1.47
C SER A 72 6.20 16.59 -2.41
N ALA A 73 6.37 16.45 -3.73
CA ALA A 73 5.53 17.13 -4.72
C ALA A 73 4.03 16.83 -4.58
N ILE A 74 3.65 15.71 -3.90
CA ILE A 74 2.24 15.41 -3.60
C ILE A 74 1.57 16.54 -2.81
N PHE A 75 2.29 17.28 -1.96
CA PHE A 75 1.72 18.35 -1.14
C PHE A 75 1.31 19.58 -1.97
N GLU A 76 1.90 19.75 -3.17
CA GLU A 76 1.50 20.81 -4.10
C GLU A 76 0.09 20.60 -4.69
N TRP A 77 -0.44 19.36 -4.61
CA TRP A 77 -1.77 19.06 -5.11
C TRP A 77 -2.87 19.76 -4.33
N ARG A 78 -2.66 20.07 -3.04
CA ARG A 78 -3.59 20.88 -2.24
C ARG A 78 -3.81 22.28 -2.78
N LYS A 79 -2.83 22.82 -3.52
CA LYS A 79 -2.97 24.11 -4.19
C LYS A 79 -3.87 24.04 -5.42
N GLN A 80 -4.09 22.83 -5.96
CA GLN A 80 -4.86 22.60 -7.17
C GLN A 80 -6.30 22.20 -6.88
N ARG A 81 -6.52 21.55 -5.74
CA ARG A 81 -7.86 21.10 -5.34
C ARG A 81 -7.96 20.91 -3.82
N GLU A 82 -9.19 21.05 -3.32
CA GLU A 82 -9.57 20.62 -1.96
C GLU A 82 -9.94 19.13 -1.92
N GLY A 83 -10.15 18.58 -0.71
CA GLY A 83 -10.61 17.21 -0.52
C GLY A 83 -9.54 16.14 -0.82
N ILE A 84 -8.27 16.44 -0.53
CA ILE A 84 -7.18 15.46 -0.50
C ILE A 84 -6.85 15.15 0.95
N THR A 85 -6.88 13.88 1.31
CA THR A 85 -6.43 13.37 2.61
C THR A 85 -5.11 12.61 2.44
N TYR A 86 -4.06 13.07 3.13
CA TYR A 86 -2.76 12.39 3.13
C TYR A 86 -2.67 11.47 4.33
N ILE A 87 -2.39 10.18 4.08
CA ILE A 87 -2.23 9.13 5.08
C ILE A 87 -0.84 8.51 4.88
N LEU A 88 0.13 8.97 5.65
CA LEU A 88 1.53 8.66 5.42
C LEU A 88 2.13 7.85 6.56
N SER A 89 3.14 7.05 6.24
CA SER A 89 3.92 6.35 7.25
C SER A 89 4.73 7.30 8.12
N LYS A 90 4.74 7.05 9.43
CA LYS A 90 5.48 7.88 10.40
C LYS A 90 6.98 7.91 10.18
N ASP A 91 7.56 6.97 9.47
CA ASP A 91 8.99 6.97 9.18
C ASP A 91 9.39 8.11 8.24
N ILE A 92 8.51 8.51 7.31
CA ILE A 92 8.70 9.68 6.44
C ILE A 92 9.00 10.94 7.28
N TYR A 93 8.19 11.16 8.33
CA TYR A 93 8.43 12.24 9.29
C TYR A 93 9.72 12.03 10.10
N LYS A 94 9.97 10.80 10.59
CA LYS A 94 11.16 10.48 11.38
C LYS A 94 12.45 10.71 10.59
N HIS A 95 12.45 10.43 9.29
CA HIS A 95 13.57 10.68 8.39
C HIS A 95 13.57 12.10 7.79
N ARG A 96 12.72 13.02 8.31
CA ARG A 96 12.67 14.44 7.94
C ARG A 96 12.41 14.67 6.44
N ARG A 97 11.65 13.76 5.82
CA ARG A 97 11.25 13.90 4.40
C ARG A 97 10.00 14.77 4.25
N ALA A 98 9.23 14.93 5.34
CA ALA A 98 8.07 15.83 5.46
C ALA A 98 7.98 16.41 6.88
N ASN A 99 7.27 17.53 7.05
CA ASN A 99 6.97 18.09 8.35
C ASN A 99 5.71 17.44 8.94
N LYS A 100 5.53 17.58 10.25
CA LYS A 100 4.39 16.96 10.94
C LYS A 100 3.04 17.49 10.44
N GLU A 101 2.98 18.75 10.05
CA GLU A 101 1.82 19.48 9.58
C GLU A 101 1.49 19.24 8.08
N ASP A 102 2.38 18.61 7.32
CA ASP A 102 2.19 18.40 5.88
C ASP A 102 1.13 17.34 5.57
N THR A 103 0.81 16.47 6.54
CA THR A 103 -0.13 15.36 6.38
C THR A 103 -1.29 15.43 7.37
N ASP A 104 -2.41 14.82 7.00
CA ASP A 104 -3.60 14.71 7.85
C ASP A 104 -3.46 13.58 8.86
N VAL A 105 -2.84 12.46 8.43
CA VAL A 105 -2.74 11.23 9.22
C VAL A 105 -1.36 10.62 9.12
N TRP A 106 -0.72 10.45 10.28
CA TRP A 106 0.53 9.70 10.42
C TRP A 106 0.26 8.34 11.06
N LEU A 107 0.54 7.26 10.33
CA LEU A 107 0.40 5.90 10.86
C LEU A 107 1.76 5.19 10.95
N ALA A 108 1.84 4.27 11.89
CA ALA A 108 2.91 3.29 12.03
C ALA A 108 2.26 1.91 12.16
N LYS A 109 3.06 0.84 12.12
CA LYS A 109 2.57 -0.54 12.32
C LYS A 109 1.58 -0.63 13.49
N GLY A 110 0.42 -1.23 13.24
CA GLY A 110 -0.69 -1.38 14.18
C GLY A 110 -1.62 -0.17 14.27
N GLY A 111 -1.31 0.94 13.58
CA GLY A 111 -2.19 2.10 13.51
C GLY A 111 -3.35 1.88 12.55
N THR A 112 -4.48 2.51 12.85
CA THR A 112 -5.69 2.50 12.03
C THR A 112 -6.24 3.90 11.87
N TRP A 113 -6.97 4.13 10.80
CA TRP A 113 -7.73 5.36 10.57
C TRP A 113 -8.95 5.05 9.70
N SER A 114 -10.03 5.82 9.85
CA SER A 114 -11.22 5.70 9.00
C SER A 114 -12.00 7.00 8.93
N ASP A 115 -12.74 7.16 7.85
CA ASP A 115 -13.82 8.13 7.70
C ASP A 115 -15.09 7.43 7.16
N ASP A 116 -16.03 8.19 6.61
CA ASP A 116 -17.27 7.64 6.07
C ASP A 116 -17.06 6.87 4.73
N THR A 117 -15.88 6.95 4.13
CA THR A 117 -15.59 6.41 2.78
C THR A 117 -14.66 5.21 2.84
N ILE A 118 -13.60 5.29 3.66
CA ILE A 118 -12.56 4.26 3.74
C ILE A 118 -12.20 3.88 5.18
N SER A 119 -11.68 2.66 5.34
CA SER A 119 -11.00 2.22 6.55
C SER A 119 -9.58 1.77 6.18
N VAL A 120 -8.60 2.12 7.02
CA VAL A 120 -7.17 1.91 6.76
C VAL A 120 -6.51 1.22 7.95
N TRP A 121 -5.68 0.22 7.65
CA TRP A 121 -4.78 -0.44 8.61
C TRP A 121 -3.35 -0.33 8.10
N ALA A 122 -2.45 0.14 8.95
CA ALA A 122 -1.01 0.13 8.72
C ALA A 122 -0.41 -1.12 9.36
N LEU A 123 0.19 -1.98 8.55
CA LEU A 123 0.89 -3.18 8.97
C LEU A 123 2.40 -2.97 8.81
N GLY A 124 3.20 -3.92 9.25
CA GLY A 124 4.65 -3.78 9.12
C GLY A 124 5.16 -4.04 7.71
N SER A 125 6.45 -3.86 7.56
CA SER A 125 7.24 -4.15 6.37
C SER A 125 8.49 -4.91 6.76
N THR A 126 9.16 -5.52 5.81
CA THR A 126 10.47 -6.18 5.98
C THR A 126 11.64 -5.30 5.52
N ASP A 127 11.33 -4.14 4.97
CA ASP A 127 12.27 -3.06 4.74
C ASP A 127 11.96 -1.90 5.70
N SER A 128 11.30 -0.86 5.23
CA SER A 128 10.98 0.34 5.99
C SER A 128 9.47 0.61 6.03
N GLY A 129 9.04 1.38 7.01
CA GLY A 129 7.68 1.94 7.11
C GLY A 129 6.59 0.91 7.32
N VAL A 130 5.60 0.88 6.42
CA VAL A 130 4.38 0.07 6.56
C VAL A 130 3.89 -0.48 5.23
N SER A 131 3.11 -1.55 5.29
CA SER A 131 2.16 -1.94 4.24
C SER A 131 0.76 -1.48 4.61
N TRP A 132 -0.12 -1.36 3.61
CA TRP A 132 -1.46 -0.83 3.77
C TRP A 132 -2.53 -1.86 3.45
N ILE A 133 -3.53 -2.00 4.34
CA ILE A 133 -4.84 -2.53 3.97
C ILE A 133 -5.81 -1.36 3.93
N VAL A 134 -6.55 -1.25 2.84
CA VAL A 134 -7.62 -0.24 2.69
C VAL A 134 -8.91 -0.96 2.34
N GLU A 135 -9.98 -0.68 3.09
CA GLU A 135 -11.32 -1.15 2.77
C GLU A 135 -12.17 0.03 2.31
N THR A 136 -12.82 -0.11 1.17
CA THR A 136 -13.76 0.86 0.61
C THR A 136 -14.80 0.16 -0.25
N GLU A 137 -16.07 0.59 -0.15
CA GLU A 137 -17.18 0.04 -0.97
C GLU A 137 -17.29 -1.49 -0.93
N GLY A 138 -16.92 -2.10 0.21
CA GLY A 138 -16.91 -3.57 0.41
C GLY A 138 -15.74 -4.29 -0.23
N MET A 139 -14.79 -3.58 -0.83
CA MET A 139 -13.56 -4.14 -1.41
C MET A 139 -12.39 -3.95 -0.46
N ARG A 140 -11.47 -4.93 -0.45
CA ARG A 140 -10.21 -4.90 0.29
C ARG A 140 -9.03 -4.83 -0.65
N ILE A 141 -8.22 -3.80 -0.43
CA ILE A 141 -7.04 -3.48 -1.22
C ILE A 141 -5.82 -3.65 -0.33
N PHE A 142 -4.81 -4.34 -0.82
CA PHE A 142 -3.51 -4.45 -0.15
C PHE A 142 -2.43 -3.80 -1.00
N HIS A 143 -1.66 -2.89 -0.38
CA HIS A 143 -0.43 -2.35 -0.95
C HIS A 143 0.74 -2.69 -0.04
N ALA A 144 1.65 -3.49 -0.54
CA ALA A 144 2.73 -4.06 0.24
C ALA A 144 3.82 -3.04 0.62
N GLY A 145 3.93 -1.90 -0.10
CA GLY A 145 5.18 -1.13 -0.06
C GLY A 145 6.33 -2.05 -0.43
N ASP A 146 7.35 -2.12 0.42
CA ASP A 146 8.49 -3.02 0.27
C ASP A 146 8.44 -4.23 1.23
N LEU A 147 7.24 -4.64 1.63
CA LEU A 147 7.07 -5.93 2.31
C LEU A 147 7.35 -7.07 1.32
N ASN A 148 8.44 -7.80 1.52
CA ASN A 148 8.79 -8.97 0.73
C ASN A 148 9.74 -9.91 1.49
N ASN A 149 9.92 -11.14 1.00
CA ASN A 149 10.97 -12.04 1.47
C ASN A 149 12.26 -11.84 0.65
N TRP A 150 12.91 -10.69 0.85
CA TRP A 150 14.01 -10.20 0.01
C TRP A 150 15.17 -11.18 -0.15
N TYR A 151 15.43 -12.01 0.87
CA TYR A 151 16.57 -12.93 0.89
C TYR A 151 16.17 -14.40 0.68
N ALA A 152 14.97 -14.66 0.14
CA ALA A 152 14.42 -16.01 -0.05
C ALA A 152 15.34 -16.92 -0.87
N ARG A 153 16.07 -16.38 -1.86
CA ARG A 153 17.00 -17.16 -2.70
C ARG A 153 18.18 -17.75 -1.94
N PHE A 154 18.54 -17.19 -0.78
CA PHE A 154 19.65 -17.66 0.05
C PHE A 154 19.22 -18.72 1.08
N LEU A 155 17.92 -18.94 1.27
CA LEU A 155 17.39 -19.90 2.25
C LEU A 155 17.92 -21.33 2.09
N PRO A 156 18.12 -21.87 0.86
CA PRO A 156 18.65 -23.22 0.69
C PRO A 156 20.07 -23.42 1.27
N GLU A 157 20.85 -22.35 1.39
CA GLU A 157 22.24 -22.35 1.88
C GLU A 157 22.35 -21.81 3.31
N ALA A 158 21.22 -21.31 3.88
CA ALA A 158 21.23 -20.64 5.17
C ALA A 158 21.35 -21.61 6.33
N VAL A 159 22.21 -21.28 7.28
CA VAL A 159 22.40 -22.00 8.53
C VAL A 159 21.82 -21.19 9.69
N PRO A 160 21.00 -21.79 10.56
CA PRO A 160 20.39 -21.06 11.68
C PRO A 160 21.45 -20.40 12.59
N GLY A 161 21.35 -19.08 12.73
CA GLY A 161 22.25 -18.27 13.58
C GLY A 161 23.54 -17.85 12.89
N GLU A 162 23.69 -18.11 11.60
CA GLU A 162 24.81 -17.63 10.78
C GLU A 162 24.31 -16.60 9.77
N THR A 163 25.20 -15.67 9.40
CA THR A 163 24.97 -14.69 8.33
C THR A 163 25.66 -15.12 7.04
N ILE A 164 25.18 -14.63 5.92
CA ILE A 164 25.77 -14.79 4.58
C ILE A 164 26.09 -13.39 4.07
N TYR A 165 27.33 -13.15 3.63
CA TYR A 165 27.65 -11.90 2.94
C TYR A 165 27.06 -11.93 1.52
N SER A 166 26.26 -10.94 1.21
CA SER A 166 25.69 -10.78 -0.12
C SER A 166 26.43 -9.68 -0.89
N GLU A 167 27.15 -10.04 -1.95
CA GLU A 167 27.78 -9.05 -2.84
C GLU A 167 26.74 -8.14 -3.54
N GLU A 168 25.53 -8.63 -3.77
CA GLU A 168 24.49 -7.87 -4.44
C GLU A 168 23.87 -6.77 -3.56
N PHE A 169 23.75 -7.04 -2.25
CA PHE A 169 23.22 -6.07 -1.29
C PHE A 169 24.35 -5.33 -0.55
N ASP A 170 25.59 -5.78 -0.72
CA ASP A 170 26.80 -5.28 -0.02
C ASP A 170 26.61 -5.28 1.51
N GLU A 171 26.05 -6.37 2.04
CA GLU A 171 25.73 -6.51 3.46
C GLU A 171 25.78 -7.97 3.96
N GLU A 172 25.92 -8.12 5.28
CA GLU A 172 25.72 -9.39 5.98
C GLU A 172 24.22 -9.60 6.22
N ILE A 173 23.67 -10.70 5.71
CA ILE A 173 22.24 -11.04 5.79
C ILE A 173 22.02 -12.31 6.62
N ASP A 174 20.91 -12.35 7.37
CA ASP A 174 20.36 -13.57 7.98
C ASP A 174 19.06 -13.93 7.27
N PRO A 175 19.09 -14.79 6.24
CA PRO A 175 17.90 -15.12 5.46
C PRO A 175 16.79 -15.76 6.29
N ILE A 176 17.15 -16.57 7.30
CA ILE A 176 16.18 -17.26 8.17
C ILE A 176 15.47 -16.28 9.09
N ALA A 177 16.22 -15.34 9.69
CA ALA A 177 15.61 -14.31 10.53
C ALA A 177 14.70 -13.40 9.71
N HIS A 178 15.12 -13.03 8.50
CA HIS A 178 14.33 -12.20 7.59
C HIS A 178 13.04 -12.90 7.12
N GLU A 179 13.11 -14.17 6.74
CA GLU A 179 11.92 -14.96 6.40
C GLU A 179 10.96 -15.04 7.59
N LYS A 180 11.48 -15.26 8.80
CA LYS A 180 10.66 -15.28 10.02
C LYS A 180 9.94 -13.95 10.24
N GLN A 181 10.61 -12.82 9.98
CA GLN A 181 10.00 -11.50 10.02
C GLN A 181 8.89 -11.38 8.98
N TYR A 182 9.17 -11.72 7.72
CA TYR A 182 8.20 -11.70 6.63
C TYR A 182 6.94 -12.53 6.94
N LEU A 183 7.13 -13.77 7.38
CA LEU A 183 6.03 -14.66 7.79
C LEU A 183 5.26 -14.12 9.00
N GLY A 184 5.92 -13.36 9.87
CA GLY A 184 5.30 -12.64 10.98
C GLY A 184 4.34 -11.56 10.47
N GLU A 185 4.76 -10.76 9.50
CA GLU A 185 3.91 -9.73 8.89
C GLU A 185 2.70 -10.36 8.16
N LEU A 186 2.88 -11.47 7.44
CA LEU A 186 1.76 -12.18 6.82
C LEU A 186 0.75 -12.71 7.85
N LYS A 187 1.20 -13.13 9.03
CA LYS A 187 0.29 -13.52 10.12
C LYS A 187 -0.49 -12.33 10.67
N ASP A 188 0.13 -11.15 10.75
CA ASP A 188 -0.56 -9.94 11.20
C ASP A 188 -1.63 -9.51 10.18
N ILE A 189 -1.33 -9.60 8.87
CA ILE A 189 -2.30 -9.40 7.79
C ILE A 189 -3.51 -10.34 7.95
N ARG A 190 -3.27 -11.62 8.17
CA ARG A 190 -4.33 -12.64 8.34
C ARG A 190 -5.24 -12.43 9.54
N LYS A 191 -4.81 -11.67 10.55
CA LYS A 191 -5.70 -11.29 11.67
C LYS A 191 -6.79 -10.31 11.26
N ILE A 192 -6.58 -9.58 10.15
CA ILE A 192 -7.51 -8.57 9.65
C ILE A 192 -8.39 -9.18 8.56
N THR A 193 -7.80 -9.91 7.62
CA THR A 193 -8.53 -10.52 6.50
C THR A 193 -7.81 -11.73 5.93
N ASP A 194 -8.58 -12.66 5.34
CA ASP A 194 -8.09 -13.83 4.62
C ASP A 194 -8.10 -13.63 3.09
N SER A 195 -8.64 -12.51 2.59
CA SER A 195 -8.77 -12.28 1.15
C SER A 195 -8.68 -10.80 0.79
N PHE A 196 -8.26 -10.55 -0.44
CA PHE A 196 -8.17 -9.22 -1.05
C PHE A 196 -8.78 -9.24 -2.43
N ASP A 197 -9.38 -8.12 -2.83
CA ASP A 197 -9.87 -7.90 -4.19
C ASP A 197 -8.74 -7.38 -5.09
N VAL A 198 -7.79 -6.61 -4.51
CA VAL A 198 -6.59 -6.10 -5.19
C VAL A 198 -5.38 -6.26 -4.29
N VAL A 199 -4.29 -6.74 -4.90
CA VAL A 199 -2.97 -6.82 -4.27
C VAL A 199 -1.95 -6.13 -5.16
N MET A 200 -1.26 -5.13 -4.61
CA MET A 200 -0.09 -4.47 -5.19
C MET A 200 1.13 -4.93 -4.39
N PHE A 201 1.92 -5.81 -4.99
CA PHE A 201 3.03 -6.48 -4.33
C PHE A 201 4.30 -6.35 -5.17
N PRO A 202 5.48 -6.07 -4.58
CA PRO A 202 6.72 -5.95 -5.34
C PRO A 202 7.16 -7.30 -5.90
N ILE A 203 7.38 -7.35 -7.22
CA ILE A 203 7.98 -8.48 -7.92
C ILE A 203 9.38 -8.06 -8.33
N ASP A 204 10.41 -8.67 -7.71
CA ASP A 204 11.80 -8.28 -7.90
C ASP A 204 12.64 -9.50 -8.33
N GLY A 205 13.37 -9.35 -9.44
CA GLY A 205 14.24 -10.42 -9.97
C GLY A 205 15.36 -10.84 -9.02
N ARG A 206 15.71 -10.01 -8.04
CA ARG A 206 16.71 -10.33 -7.01
C ARG A 206 16.27 -11.47 -6.09
N ILE A 207 14.97 -11.71 -5.93
CA ILE A 207 14.43 -12.80 -5.10
C ILE A 207 14.61 -14.15 -5.82
N GLY A 208 14.86 -14.14 -7.14
CA GLY A 208 15.03 -15.36 -7.94
C GLY A 208 13.75 -16.17 -8.03
N ASN A 209 13.83 -17.47 -7.75
CA ASN A 209 12.69 -18.40 -7.75
C ASN A 209 11.94 -18.44 -6.40
N GLY A 210 12.10 -17.44 -5.56
CA GLY A 210 11.48 -17.35 -4.23
C GLY A 210 10.02 -16.90 -4.21
N TYR A 211 9.37 -16.79 -5.38
CA TYR A 211 7.93 -16.51 -5.50
C TYR A 211 7.11 -17.77 -5.62
#